data_200c82fec5fbbd5ce28fda17d3113fca
#
_entry.id   200c82fec5fbbd5ce28fda17d3113fca
#
_cell.length_a   1.000
_cell.length_b   1.000
_cell.length_c   1.000
_cell.angle_alpha   90.00
_cell.angle_beta   90.00
_cell.angle_gamma   90.00
#
_symmetry.space_group_name_H-M   'P 1'
#
loop_
_entity.id
_entity.type
_entity.pdbx_description
1 polymer ?
#
loop_
_entity_poly.entity_id
_entity_poly.type
_entity_poly.pdbx_seq_one_letter_code
_entity_poly.pdbx_strand_id
1 'polypeptide(L)'
;MSVRRVALLTAGGFAPCLSSAVGGLIERYNEIDPTVEIIAYQNGYHGLLTGNYVLVDEEARKHAAVLHRFGGSPIGNSRVKLTNKKNLVERGLVSEDEDPLQKAAEQLRADGVDVLHTIGGDDTNTTAADLAAYLEEHDYHLTVVGLPKTIDNDVVPIRQSLGAWTAAEEVSEYSQNVIGEHRSNPRMLIIHEIMGRHCGWLTAAGSLRYHEWLKTQEWVPSIGLSKERWDIHAIFLPEMKIDLDAEAKRLKAIMDEQGNVNIFLSEGAGVPEIIAEIEAAGGEVQRDPFGHVKLDTINPGQWFAKQFAEKIDAEKVMVQKSGYFSRSSRANADDLRLIKSMTDLAVECAFKGESGVIGHDEEDNDRLKAIAFPRIAGGKPFDISAPWFLEMMAEIGQSVEPAGE
;
A
#
# COMPACT_ATOMS: atom_id res chain seq x y z
N MET A 1 -14.64 -26.36 -16.10
CA MET A 1 -14.90 -27.11 -14.84
C MET A 1 -16.14 -26.54 -14.18
N SER A 2 -16.92 -27.36 -13.43
CA SER A 2 -17.97 -26.77 -12.59
C SER A 2 -17.32 -26.31 -11.28
N VAL A 3 -17.26 -25.02 -11.04
CA VAL A 3 -16.82 -24.44 -9.77
C VAL A 3 -17.91 -24.65 -8.73
N ARG A 4 -17.59 -25.34 -7.64
CA ARG A 4 -18.56 -25.65 -6.57
C ARG A 4 -18.24 -24.90 -5.28
N ARG A 5 -16.94 -24.78 -4.96
CA ARG A 5 -16.50 -24.09 -3.76
C ARG A 5 -15.31 -23.19 -4.05
N VAL A 6 -15.43 -21.94 -3.63
CA VAL A 6 -14.36 -20.94 -3.71
C VAL A 6 -13.93 -20.49 -2.33
N ALA A 7 -12.65 -20.19 -2.18
CA ALA A 7 -12.09 -19.63 -0.97
C ALA A 7 -11.58 -18.22 -1.20
N LEU A 8 -11.79 -17.34 -0.23
CA LEU A 8 -11.28 -15.97 -0.21
C LEU A 8 -10.27 -15.84 0.92
N LEU A 9 -9.19 -15.11 0.72
CA LEU A 9 -8.31 -14.66 1.79
C LEU A 9 -7.71 -13.29 1.51
N THR A 10 -7.49 -12.51 2.57
CA THR A 10 -6.76 -11.25 2.53
C THR A 10 -5.47 -11.37 3.33
N ALA A 11 -4.34 -10.93 2.77
CA ALA A 11 -3.04 -11.03 3.44
C ALA A 11 -2.12 -9.85 3.12
N GLY A 12 -1.04 -9.73 3.91
CA GLY A 12 -0.05 -8.66 3.77
C GLY A 12 -0.38 -7.41 4.60
N GLY A 13 0.03 -6.24 4.14
CA GLY A 13 -0.32 -4.96 4.76
C GLY A 13 -1.78 -4.57 4.51
N PHE A 14 -2.34 -3.70 5.37
CA PHE A 14 -3.67 -3.13 5.08
C PHE A 14 -3.61 -2.15 3.91
N ALA A 15 -4.70 -2.08 3.16
CA ALA A 15 -4.97 -1.05 2.16
C ALA A 15 -6.49 -0.78 2.09
N PRO A 16 -6.93 0.40 1.63
CA PRO A 16 -8.34 0.82 1.68
C PRO A 16 -9.26 0.11 0.67
N CYS A 17 -8.96 -1.11 0.31
CA CYS A 17 -9.71 -1.89 -0.68
C CYS A 17 -10.19 -3.24 -0.17
N LEU A 18 -9.65 -3.72 0.97
CA LEU A 18 -9.83 -5.11 1.39
C LEU A 18 -11.30 -5.49 1.57
N SER A 19 -12.06 -4.68 2.30
CA SER A 19 -13.49 -4.93 2.52
C SER A 19 -14.27 -4.91 1.20
N SER A 20 -14.02 -3.91 0.36
CA SER A 20 -14.70 -3.77 -0.94
C SER A 20 -14.32 -4.87 -1.93
N ALA A 21 -13.07 -5.35 -1.93
CA ALA A 21 -12.65 -6.45 -2.80
C ALA A 21 -13.33 -7.77 -2.42
N VAL A 22 -13.47 -8.05 -1.11
CA VAL A 22 -14.26 -9.19 -0.64
C VAL A 22 -15.72 -9.03 -1.06
N GLY A 23 -16.32 -7.84 -0.87
CA GLY A 23 -17.69 -7.53 -1.29
C GLY A 23 -17.92 -7.76 -2.79
N GLY A 24 -17.03 -7.20 -3.63
CA GLY A 24 -17.14 -7.31 -5.09
C GLY A 24 -17.04 -8.75 -5.60
N LEU A 25 -16.16 -9.57 -5.01
CA LEU A 25 -16.10 -11.01 -5.33
C LEU A 25 -17.42 -11.71 -4.97
N ILE A 26 -17.96 -11.49 -3.78
CA ILE A 26 -19.24 -12.09 -3.34
C ILE A 26 -20.38 -11.66 -4.27
N GLU A 27 -20.48 -10.37 -4.59
CA GLU A 27 -21.51 -9.84 -5.49
C GLU A 27 -21.42 -10.48 -6.87
N ARG A 28 -20.20 -10.58 -7.43
CA ARG A 28 -20.03 -11.15 -8.78
C ARG A 28 -20.35 -12.64 -8.83
N TYR A 29 -19.99 -13.44 -7.80
CA TYR A 29 -20.42 -14.81 -7.71
C TYR A 29 -21.95 -14.94 -7.60
N ASN A 30 -22.61 -14.05 -6.83
CA ASN A 30 -24.07 -14.04 -6.73
C ASN A 30 -24.75 -13.73 -8.09
N GLU A 31 -24.14 -12.86 -8.90
CA GLU A 31 -24.65 -12.50 -10.23
C GLU A 31 -24.54 -13.65 -11.24
N ILE A 32 -23.43 -14.39 -11.21
CA ILE A 32 -23.15 -15.44 -12.20
C ILE A 32 -23.75 -16.79 -11.80
N ASP A 33 -23.45 -17.23 -10.59
CA ASP A 33 -23.94 -18.52 -10.05
C ASP A 33 -24.03 -18.46 -8.52
N PRO A 34 -25.22 -18.17 -7.95
CA PRO A 34 -25.43 -18.11 -6.52
C PRO A 34 -25.31 -19.47 -5.81
N THR A 35 -25.20 -20.58 -6.54
CA THR A 35 -25.06 -21.92 -5.95
C THR A 35 -23.61 -22.25 -5.58
N VAL A 36 -22.63 -21.49 -6.05
CA VAL A 36 -21.23 -21.65 -5.67
C VAL A 36 -21.07 -21.34 -4.18
N GLU A 37 -20.53 -22.28 -3.43
CA GLU A 37 -20.25 -22.08 -2.02
C GLU A 37 -19.00 -21.19 -1.85
N ILE A 38 -19.08 -20.17 -1.00
CA ILE A 38 -17.98 -19.26 -0.73
C ILE A 38 -17.56 -19.42 0.73
N ILE A 39 -16.29 -19.78 0.96
CA ILE A 39 -15.66 -19.74 2.27
C ILE A 39 -14.62 -18.63 2.32
N ALA A 40 -14.38 -18.07 3.50
CA ALA A 40 -13.40 -17.00 3.68
C ALA A 40 -12.48 -17.36 4.86
N TYR A 41 -11.20 -17.63 4.56
CA TYR A 41 -10.21 -17.95 5.58
C TYR A 41 -9.92 -16.71 6.45
N GLN A 42 -10.10 -16.88 7.76
CA GLN A 42 -9.91 -15.79 8.70
C GLN A 42 -8.44 -15.49 8.92
N ASN A 43 -8.07 -14.22 8.83
CA ASN A 43 -6.69 -13.77 8.97
C ASN A 43 -5.73 -14.36 7.91
N GLY A 44 -6.20 -14.51 6.67
CA GLY A 44 -5.38 -14.90 5.52
C GLY A 44 -4.76 -16.29 5.66
N TYR A 45 -3.47 -16.43 5.37
CA TYR A 45 -2.78 -17.72 5.47
C TYR A 45 -2.76 -18.32 6.89
N HIS A 46 -2.96 -17.51 7.93
CA HIS A 46 -3.15 -18.05 9.28
C HIS A 46 -4.40 -18.93 9.35
N GLY A 47 -5.52 -18.44 8.85
CA GLY A 47 -6.78 -19.18 8.81
C GLY A 47 -6.68 -20.43 7.94
N LEU A 48 -6.00 -20.34 6.80
CA LEU A 48 -5.76 -21.49 5.94
C LEU A 48 -4.95 -22.58 6.67
N LEU A 49 -3.82 -22.23 7.33
CA LEU A 49 -3.02 -23.20 8.08
C LEU A 49 -3.75 -23.87 9.25
N THR A 50 -4.77 -23.20 9.79
CA THR A 50 -5.53 -23.69 10.96
C THR A 50 -6.93 -24.23 10.60
N GLY A 51 -7.30 -24.22 9.32
CA GLY A 51 -8.64 -24.61 8.88
C GLY A 51 -9.74 -23.68 9.38
N ASN A 52 -9.38 -22.43 9.76
CA ASN A 52 -10.35 -21.49 10.32
C ASN A 52 -10.92 -20.58 9.24
N TYR A 53 -12.17 -20.82 8.85
CA TYR A 53 -12.89 -20.01 7.88
C TYR A 53 -14.32 -19.73 8.33
N VAL A 54 -14.94 -18.75 7.69
CA VAL A 54 -16.37 -18.47 7.76
C VAL A 54 -17.03 -18.84 6.44
N LEU A 55 -18.25 -19.35 6.52
CA LEU A 55 -19.10 -19.57 5.35
C LEU A 55 -19.80 -18.24 5.02
N VAL A 56 -19.75 -17.82 3.76
CA VAL A 56 -20.55 -16.70 3.27
C VAL A 56 -21.97 -17.21 3.03
N ASP A 57 -22.80 -17.10 4.04
CA ASP A 57 -24.18 -17.54 4.03
C ASP A 57 -25.10 -16.62 3.21
N GLU A 58 -26.38 -16.97 3.13
CA GLU A 58 -27.37 -16.20 2.36
C GLU A 58 -27.54 -14.77 2.88
N GLU A 59 -27.44 -14.55 4.19
CA GLU A 59 -27.53 -13.21 4.79
C GLU A 59 -26.32 -12.35 4.44
N ALA A 60 -25.10 -12.91 4.52
CA ALA A 60 -23.88 -12.24 4.11
C ALA A 60 -23.89 -11.88 2.61
N ARG A 61 -24.37 -12.81 1.76
CA ARG A 61 -24.51 -12.58 0.31
C ARG A 61 -25.49 -11.44 -0.01
N LYS A 62 -26.63 -11.42 0.65
CA LYS A 62 -27.65 -10.37 0.48
C LYS A 62 -27.16 -8.99 0.85
N HIS A 63 -26.24 -8.91 1.80
CA HIS A 63 -25.70 -7.66 2.32
C HIS A 63 -24.26 -7.36 1.88
N ALA A 64 -23.72 -8.05 0.87
CA ALA A 64 -22.34 -7.86 0.41
C ALA A 64 -22.00 -6.41 0.07
N ALA A 65 -22.94 -5.64 -0.51
CA ALA A 65 -22.78 -4.21 -0.81
C ALA A 65 -22.45 -3.34 0.42
N VAL A 66 -22.78 -3.80 1.63
CA VAL A 66 -22.41 -3.08 2.87
C VAL A 66 -20.90 -3.01 3.05
N LEU A 67 -20.16 -4.01 2.55
CA LEU A 67 -18.70 -4.07 2.64
C LEU A 67 -18.00 -2.91 1.94
N HIS A 68 -18.61 -2.28 0.96
CA HIS A 68 -18.07 -1.09 0.28
C HIS A 68 -18.07 0.18 1.15
N ARG A 69 -18.74 0.15 2.30
CA ARG A 69 -18.85 1.30 3.20
C ARG A 69 -17.79 1.30 4.31
N PHE A 70 -16.99 0.24 4.39
CA PHE A 70 -16.03 0.04 5.47
C PHE A 70 -14.61 -0.17 4.94
N GLY A 71 -13.63 0.33 5.69
CA GLY A 71 -12.23 -0.02 5.54
C GLY A 71 -11.89 -1.30 6.30
N GLY A 72 -10.61 -1.69 6.26
CA GLY A 72 -10.15 -2.93 6.88
C GLY A 72 -10.57 -4.19 6.12
N SER A 73 -10.42 -5.35 6.74
CA SER A 73 -10.84 -6.64 6.17
C SER A 73 -11.91 -7.29 7.04
N PRO A 74 -13.09 -7.60 6.49
CA PRO A 74 -14.17 -8.24 7.25
C PRO A 74 -13.83 -9.69 7.65
N ILE A 75 -12.92 -10.33 6.91
CA ILE A 75 -12.46 -11.70 7.16
C ILE A 75 -11.13 -11.75 7.92
N GLY A 76 -10.66 -10.59 8.40
CA GLY A 76 -9.34 -10.46 9.04
C GLY A 76 -8.20 -10.54 8.05
N ASN A 77 -7.04 -10.10 8.48
CA ASN A 77 -5.83 -10.02 7.65
C ASN A 77 -4.59 -10.34 8.50
N SER A 78 -3.57 -10.95 7.92
CA SER A 78 -2.32 -11.20 8.62
C SER A 78 -1.12 -11.11 7.68
N ARG A 79 0.07 -10.98 8.30
CA ARG A 79 1.37 -11.03 7.62
C ARG A 79 2.01 -12.42 7.74
N VAL A 80 1.21 -13.47 7.88
CA VAL A 80 1.71 -14.84 7.85
C VAL A 80 2.19 -15.15 6.44
N LYS A 81 3.45 -15.61 6.32
CA LYS A 81 4.07 -16.05 5.06
C LYS A 81 4.42 -17.53 5.18
N LEU A 82 3.94 -18.35 4.25
CA LEU A 82 4.24 -19.79 4.24
C LEU A 82 5.73 -20.08 4.04
N THR A 83 6.45 -19.16 3.41
CA THR A 83 7.91 -19.24 3.19
C THR A 83 8.76 -18.99 4.45
N ASN A 84 8.18 -18.45 5.52
CA ASN A 84 8.91 -18.17 6.77
C ASN A 84 8.62 -19.24 7.83
N LYS A 85 9.10 -20.47 7.58
CA LYS A 85 8.88 -21.63 8.47
C LYS A 85 9.29 -21.34 9.92
N LYS A 86 10.43 -20.67 10.15
CA LYS A 86 10.91 -20.34 11.51
C LYS A 86 9.85 -19.55 12.31
N ASN A 87 9.30 -18.50 11.72
CA ASN A 87 8.26 -17.69 12.37
C ASN A 87 6.98 -18.50 12.61
N LEU A 88 6.63 -19.39 11.68
CA LEU A 88 5.44 -20.24 11.81
C LEU A 88 5.60 -21.24 12.97
N VAL A 89 6.79 -21.83 13.14
CA VAL A 89 7.09 -22.71 14.26
C VAL A 89 7.06 -21.95 15.59
N GLU A 90 7.70 -20.79 15.68
CA GLU A 90 7.66 -19.93 16.87
C GLU A 90 6.24 -19.55 17.29
N ARG A 91 5.33 -19.43 16.33
CA ARG A 91 3.91 -19.12 16.55
C ARG A 91 3.03 -20.35 16.76
N GLY A 92 3.59 -21.56 16.69
CA GLY A 92 2.85 -22.81 16.84
C GLY A 92 1.86 -23.13 15.72
N LEU A 93 2.06 -22.53 14.53
CA LEU A 93 1.21 -22.76 13.35
C LEU A 93 1.62 -24.01 12.56
N VAL A 94 2.90 -24.36 12.62
CA VAL A 94 3.47 -25.59 12.08
C VAL A 94 4.47 -26.17 13.08
N SER A 95 4.71 -27.48 13.02
CA SER A 95 5.82 -28.12 13.76
C SER A 95 7.13 -28.01 12.96
N GLU A 96 8.27 -28.36 13.61
CA GLU A 96 9.56 -28.34 12.95
C GLU A 96 9.65 -29.31 11.77
N ASP A 97 8.90 -30.42 11.83
CA ASP A 97 8.88 -31.46 10.80
C ASP A 97 7.86 -31.18 9.68
N GLU A 98 6.91 -30.28 9.89
CA GLU A 98 5.89 -29.93 8.88
C GLU A 98 6.43 -28.96 7.83
N ASP A 99 6.03 -29.15 6.58
CA ASP A 99 6.16 -28.17 5.51
C ASP A 99 4.92 -27.25 5.48
N PRO A 100 5.09 -25.91 5.63
CA PRO A 100 3.94 -25.00 5.65
C PRO A 100 3.15 -24.97 4.35
N LEU A 101 3.82 -25.11 3.20
CA LEU A 101 3.15 -25.13 1.89
C LEU A 101 2.31 -26.39 1.74
N GLN A 102 2.88 -27.55 2.09
CA GLN A 102 2.17 -28.83 2.08
C GLN A 102 0.94 -28.77 3.01
N LYS A 103 1.10 -28.31 4.25
CA LYS A 103 -0.01 -28.20 5.22
C LYS A 103 -1.15 -27.31 4.70
N ALA A 104 -0.81 -26.16 4.11
CA ALA A 104 -1.81 -25.26 3.53
C ALA A 104 -2.51 -25.90 2.31
N ALA A 105 -1.76 -26.61 1.46
CA ALA A 105 -2.28 -27.31 0.29
C ALA A 105 -3.24 -28.46 0.69
N GLU A 106 -2.84 -29.25 1.67
CA GLU A 106 -3.67 -30.32 2.22
C GLU A 106 -4.97 -29.79 2.84
N GLN A 107 -4.94 -28.62 3.47
CA GLN A 107 -6.13 -27.95 4.00
C GLN A 107 -7.07 -27.51 2.86
N LEU A 108 -6.55 -26.87 1.80
CA LEU A 108 -7.36 -26.51 0.63
C LEU A 108 -8.06 -27.74 0.01
N ARG A 109 -7.33 -28.85 -0.10
CA ARG A 109 -7.87 -30.13 -0.59
C ARG A 109 -8.93 -30.71 0.34
N ALA A 110 -8.69 -30.69 1.65
CA ALA A 110 -9.64 -31.17 2.66
C ALA A 110 -10.93 -30.34 2.66
N ASP A 111 -10.82 -29.05 2.47
CA ASP A 111 -11.96 -28.13 2.36
C ASP A 111 -12.65 -28.20 0.98
N GLY A 112 -12.09 -28.92 0.01
CA GLY A 112 -12.66 -29.11 -1.32
C GLY A 112 -12.71 -27.82 -2.16
N VAL A 113 -11.70 -26.99 -2.05
CA VAL A 113 -11.63 -25.68 -2.72
C VAL A 113 -11.25 -25.85 -4.19
N ASP A 114 -12.12 -25.44 -5.11
CA ASP A 114 -11.86 -25.45 -6.56
C ASP A 114 -11.10 -24.16 -7.02
N VAL A 115 -11.37 -23.04 -6.36
CA VAL A 115 -10.81 -21.73 -6.66
C VAL A 115 -10.36 -21.03 -5.40
N LEU A 116 -9.14 -20.46 -5.42
CA LEU A 116 -8.63 -19.59 -4.36
C LEU A 116 -8.49 -18.16 -4.90
N HIS A 117 -9.20 -17.21 -4.30
CA HIS A 117 -8.96 -15.79 -4.49
C HIS A 117 -8.08 -15.23 -3.38
N THR A 118 -6.97 -14.64 -3.76
CA THR A 118 -6.07 -13.92 -2.86
C THR A 118 -6.17 -12.42 -3.08
N ILE A 119 -6.28 -11.65 -1.99
CA ILE A 119 -6.27 -10.18 -2.02
C ILE A 119 -5.05 -9.73 -1.24
N GLY A 120 -3.97 -9.39 -1.96
CA GLY A 120 -2.69 -9.10 -1.32
C GLY A 120 -1.63 -8.54 -2.25
N GLY A 121 -0.43 -8.31 -1.70
CA GLY A 121 0.74 -7.91 -2.47
C GLY A 121 1.31 -9.07 -3.31
N ASP A 122 2.48 -8.84 -3.89
CA ASP A 122 3.24 -9.80 -4.68
C ASP A 122 3.48 -11.12 -3.92
N ASP A 123 4.05 -11.06 -2.72
CA ASP A 123 4.29 -12.24 -1.86
C ASP A 123 3.02 -13.09 -1.63
N THR A 124 1.87 -12.43 -1.44
CA THR A 124 0.59 -13.13 -1.20
C THR A 124 0.16 -13.90 -2.43
N ASN A 125 0.27 -13.27 -3.59
CA ASN A 125 -0.17 -13.84 -4.86
C ASN A 125 0.79 -14.92 -5.36
N THR A 126 2.10 -14.74 -5.21
CA THR A 126 3.09 -15.77 -5.58
C THR A 126 3.02 -17.00 -4.66
N THR A 127 2.80 -16.82 -3.36
CA THR A 127 2.55 -17.95 -2.44
C THR A 127 1.33 -18.78 -2.85
N ALA A 128 0.27 -18.15 -3.35
CA ALA A 128 -0.90 -18.87 -3.83
C ALA A 128 -0.61 -19.64 -5.15
N ALA A 129 0.27 -19.12 -6.00
CA ALA A 129 0.74 -19.84 -7.18
C ALA A 129 1.55 -21.09 -6.80
N ASP A 130 2.41 -20.98 -5.77
CA ASP A 130 3.20 -22.12 -5.26
C ASP A 130 2.26 -23.22 -4.71
N LEU A 131 1.17 -22.82 -4.02
CA LEU A 131 0.14 -23.76 -3.56
C LEU A 131 -0.54 -24.48 -4.73
N ALA A 132 -0.89 -23.75 -5.79
CA ALA A 132 -1.52 -24.35 -6.97
C ALA A 132 -0.57 -25.34 -7.68
N ALA A 133 0.73 -24.94 -7.82
CA ALA A 133 1.74 -25.82 -8.41
C ALA A 133 1.94 -27.10 -7.60
N TYR A 134 2.04 -26.98 -6.27
CA TYR A 134 2.16 -28.13 -5.38
C TYR A 134 0.95 -29.09 -5.50
N LEU A 135 -0.28 -28.54 -5.53
CA LEU A 135 -1.50 -29.33 -5.65
C LEU A 135 -1.62 -30.05 -6.99
N GLU A 136 -1.21 -29.39 -8.08
CA GLU A 136 -1.20 -29.99 -9.44
C GLU A 136 -0.25 -31.21 -9.50
N GLU A 137 0.92 -31.15 -8.84
CA GLU A 137 1.84 -32.28 -8.70
C GLU A 137 1.25 -33.44 -7.88
N HIS A 138 0.18 -33.18 -7.13
CA HIS A 138 -0.50 -34.16 -6.26
C HIS A 138 -1.93 -34.47 -6.73
N ASP A 139 -2.19 -34.39 -8.03
CA ASP A 139 -3.47 -34.72 -8.68
C ASP A 139 -4.68 -33.93 -8.13
N TYR A 140 -4.46 -32.66 -7.74
CA TYR A 140 -5.51 -31.75 -7.34
C TYR A 140 -5.40 -30.42 -8.07
N HIS A 141 -6.36 -30.13 -8.93
CA HIS A 141 -6.37 -28.89 -9.69
C HIS A 141 -7.00 -27.75 -8.89
N LEU A 142 -6.23 -26.70 -8.60
CA LEU A 142 -6.66 -25.47 -7.95
C LEU A 142 -6.50 -24.29 -8.92
N THR A 143 -7.60 -23.60 -9.23
CA THR A 143 -7.50 -22.31 -9.93
C THR A 143 -7.19 -21.20 -8.92
N VAL A 144 -6.15 -20.41 -9.17
CA VAL A 144 -5.77 -19.28 -8.31
C VAL A 144 -5.93 -17.98 -9.07
N VAL A 145 -6.75 -17.07 -8.53
CA VAL A 145 -6.95 -15.75 -9.11
C VAL A 145 -6.70 -14.67 -8.05
N GLY A 146 -5.58 -13.96 -8.20
CA GLY A 146 -5.13 -12.92 -7.27
C GLY A 146 -5.65 -11.53 -7.63
N LEU A 147 -5.84 -10.70 -6.61
CA LEU A 147 -6.11 -9.27 -6.72
C LEU A 147 -4.94 -8.50 -6.11
N PRO A 148 -4.31 -7.57 -6.85
CA PRO A 148 -3.14 -6.83 -6.38
C PRO A 148 -3.56 -5.75 -5.40
N LYS A 149 -3.06 -5.82 -4.18
CA LYS A 149 -3.41 -4.89 -3.11
C LYS A 149 -2.13 -4.35 -2.46
N THR A 150 -1.85 -3.07 -2.67
CA THR A 150 -0.80 -2.31 -1.98
C THR A 150 -1.11 -0.82 -2.07
N ILE A 151 -0.74 -0.05 -1.04
CA ILE A 151 -0.82 1.41 -1.07
C ILE A 151 0.38 2.04 -1.79
N ASP A 152 1.48 1.29 -1.94
CA ASP A 152 2.72 1.76 -2.55
C ASP A 152 2.67 1.73 -4.09
N ASN A 153 1.67 1.05 -4.67
CA ASN A 153 1.49 0.86 -6.12
C ASN A 153 2.74 0.28 -6.82
N ASP A 154 3.42 -0.66 -6.15
CA ASP A 154 4.76 -1.14 -6.46
C ASP A 154 4.81 -2.56 -7.06
N VAL A 155 3.69 -3.09 -7.56
CA VAL A 155 3.60 -4.43 -8.16
C VAL A 155 3.85 -4.38 -9.66
N VAL A 156 4.88 -5.10 -10.13
CA VAL A 156 5.19 -5.27 -11.56
C VAL A 156 4.34 -6.41 -12.14
N PRO A 157 3.84 -6.32 -13.36
CA PRO A 157 3.76 -5.17 -14.29
C PRO A 157 2.38 -4.46 -14.20
N ILE A 158 1.85 -4.33 -13.01
CA ILE A 158 0.50 -3.81 -12.77
C ILE A 158 0.53 -2.29 -12.70
N ARG A 159 -0.27 -1.65 -13.56
CA ARG A 159 -0.39 -0.19 -13.63
C ARG A 159 -0.91 0.43 -12.34
N GLN A 160 -1.96 -0.16 -11.78
CA GLN A 160 -2.65 0.37 -10.62
C GLN A 160 -3.10 -0.76 -9.67
N SER A 161 -2.60 -0.72 -8.45
CA SER A 161 -2.99 -1.62 -7.37
C SER A 161 -4.23 -1.11 -6.65
N LEU A 162 -5.04 -2.03 -6.13
CA LEU A 162 -6.23 -1.73 -5.34
C LEU A 162 -5.85 -1.03 -4.03
N GLY A 163 -6.54 0.06 -3.72
CA GLY A 163 -6.40 0.85 -2.50
C GLY A 163 -5.37 1.97 -2.59
N ALA A 164 -4.52 2.02 -3.64
CA ALA A 164 -3.49 3.05 -3.75
C ALA A 164 -4.07 4.44 -4.04
N TRP A 165 -5.10 4.55 -4.88
CA TRP A 165 -5.75 5.83 -5.14
C TRP A 165 -6.44 6.41 -3.90
N THR A 166 -7.13 5.56 -3.15
CA THR A 166 -7.74 5.98 -1.88
C THR A 166 -6.69 6.42 -0.88
N ALA A 167 -5.59 5.66 -0.75
CA ALA A 167 -4.52 6.03 0.17
C ALA A 167 -3.91 7.39 -0.18
N ALA A 168 -3.75 7.71 -1.48
CA ALA A 168 -3.27 9.01 -1.93
C ALA A 168 -4.27 10.15 -1.62
N GLU A 169 -5.58 9.91 -1.74
CA GLU A 169 -6.62 10.87 -1.35
C GLU A 169 -6.59 11.14 0.16
N GLU A 170 -6.51 10.09 0.97
CA GLU A 170 -6.42 10.19 2.43
C GLU A 170 -5.14 10.93 2.89
N VAL A 171 -4.01 10.76 2.18
CA VAL A 171 -2.80 11.57 2.40
C VAL A 171 -3.10 13.05 2.18
N SER A 172 -3.80 13.40 1.10
CA SER A 172 -4.21 14.77 0.81
C SER A 172 -5.14 15.34 1.88
N GLU A 173 -6.18 14.61 2.27
CA GLU A 173 -7.13 15.03 3.29
C GLU A 173 -6.46 15.21 4.67
N TYR A 174 -5.58 14.29 5.04
CA TYR A 174 -4.80 14.41 6.26
C TYR A 174 -3.91 15.66 6.25
N SER A 175 -3.28 15.95 5.11
CA SER A 175 -2.43 17.14 4.93
C SER A 175 -3.21 18.43 5.11
N GLN A 176 -4.45 18.50 4.63
CA GLN A 176 -5.32 19.68 4.80
C GLN A 176 -5.49 20.04 6.29
N ASN A 177 -5.63 19.03 7.16
CA ASN A 177 -5.74 19.25 8.59
C ASN A 177 -4.39 19.60 9.23
N VAL A 178 -3.34 18.85 8.89
CA VAL A 178 -2.00 19.02 9.48
C VAL A 178 -1.40 20.37 9.12
N ILE A 179 -1.49 20.79 7.84
CA ILE A 179 -0.96 22.07 7.40
C ILE A 179 -1.77 23.24 7.96
N GLY A 180 -3.04 23.03 8.31
CA GLY A 180 -3.83 24.04 9.04
C GLY A 180 -3.18 24.56 10.33
N GLU A 181 -2.27 23.79 10.93
CA GLU A 181 -1.48 24.19 12.12
C GLU A 181 -0.33 25.17 11.81
N HIS A 182 -0.05 25.50 10.55
CA HIS A 182 1.10 26.32 10.12
C HIS A 182 1.21 27.70 10.82
N ARG A 183 0.15 28.19 11.45
CA ARG A 183 0.13 29.45 12.19
C ARG A 183 -0.04 29.29 13.69
N SER A 184 0.05 28.08 14.20
CA SER A 184 -0.03 27.86 15.65
C SER A 184 1.17 28.46 16.41
N ASN A 185 2.30 28.63 15.70
CA ASN A 185 3.49 29.35 16.16
C ASN A 185 4.13 30.12 15.00
N PRO A 186 4.92 31.18 15.28
CA PRO A 186 5.83 31.75 14.31
C PRO A 186 6.86 30.72 13.84
N ARG A 187 7.30 30.80 12.58
CA ARG A 187 8.37 29.98 12.02
C ARG A 187 8.16 28.47 12.24
N MET A 188 7.02 27.98 11.74
CA MET A 188 6.57 26.60 11.90
C MET A 188 7.17 25.67 10.83
N LEU A 189 7.85 24.61 11.24
CA LEU A 189 8.23 23.50 10.36
C LEU A 189 7.25 22.35 10.54
N ILE A 190 6.56 21.98 9.48
CA ILE A 190 5.65 20.82 9.43
C ILE A 190 6.23 19.76 8.51
N ILE A 191 6.36 18.55 9.03
CA ILE A 191 6.77 17.37 8.25
C ILE A 191 5.64 16.36 8.32
N HIS A 192 5.04 16.06 7.17
CA HIS A 192 4.10 14.98 7.01
C HIS A 192 4.85 13.75 6.50
N GLU A 193 5.09 12.77 7.38
CA GLU A 193 5.70 11.50 7.05
C GLU A 193 4.62 10.53 6.53
N ILE A 194 4.82 10.05 5.32
CA ILE A 194 3.89 9.22 4.54
C ILE A 194 4.54 7.85 4.34
N MET A 195 3.76 6.78 4.37
CA MET A 195 4.24 5.42 4.08
C MET A 195 4.82 5.33 2.67
N GLY A 196 5.71 4.37 2.47
CA GLY A 196 6.43 4.15 1.21
C GLY A 196 7.91 3.91 1.47
N ARG A 197 8.25 2.69 1.94
CA ARG A 197 9.62 2.35 2.33
C ARG A 197 10.60 2.33 1.16
N HIS A 198 10.18 1.72 0.04
CA HIS A 198 11.01 1.49 -1.14
C HIS A 198 10.42 2.12 -2.40
N CYS A 199 9.24 2.69 -2.30
CA CYS A 199 8.55 3.34 -3.40
C CYS A 199 7.90 4.63 -2.92
N GLY A 200 8.27 5.75 -3.53
CA GLY A 200 7.77 7.09 -3.21
C GLY A 200 6.40 7.41 -3.84
N TRP A 201 5.79 6.46 -4.56
CA TRP A 201 4.55 6.70 -5.31
C TRP A 201 3.43 7.30 -4.45
N LEU A 202 3.20 6.74 -3.25
CA LEU A 202 2.12 7.23 -2.37
C LEU A 202 2.34 8.68 -1.94
N THR A 203 3.59 9.03 -1.61
CA THR A 203 3.95 10.41 -1.24
C THR A 203 3.77 11.34 -2.43
N ALA A 204 4.25 10.96 -3.61
CA ALA A 204 4.13 11.76 -4.83
C ALA A 204 2.66 11.93 -5.25
N ALA A 205 1.87 10.85 -5.28
CA ALA A 205 0.45 10.88 -5.66
C ALA A 205 -0.42 11.64 -4.64
N GLY A 206 -0.14 11.48 -3.35
CA GLY A 206 -0.82 12.23 -2.29
C GLY A 206 -0.50 13.73 -2.34
N SER A 207 0.76 14.05 -2.64
CA SER A 207 1.21 15.44 -2.86
C SER A 207 0.52 16.07 -4.06
N LEU A 208 0.41 15.33 -5.18
CA LEU A 208 -0.31 15.80 -6.36
C LEU A 208 -1.79 16.11 -6.04
N ARG A 209 -2.49 15.19 -5.37
CA ARG A 209 -3.90 15.39 -4.99
C ARG A 209 -4.06 16.61 -4.05
N TYR A 210 -3.14 16.79 -3.11
CA TYR A 210 -3.13 17.97 -2.26
C TYR A 210 -2.88 19.26 -3.04
N HIS A 211 -1.92 19.23 -3.97
CA HIS A 211 -1.59 20.36 -4.83
C HIS A 211 -2.77 20.75 -5.77
N GLU A 212 -3.46 19.75 -6.32
CA GLU A 212 -4.69 19.97 -7.09
C GLU A 212 -5.81 20.56 -6.22
N TRP A 213 -5.96 20.07 -4.99
CA TRP A 213 -6.92 20.65 -4.04
C TRP A 213 -6.61 22.13 -3.77
N LEU A 214 -5.35 22.52 -3.57
CA LEU A 214 -4.95 23.92 -3.38
C LEU A 214 -5.38 24.82 -4.56
N LYS A 215 -5.35 24.31 -5.79
CA LYS A 215 -5.75 25.03 -7.00
C LYS A 215 -7.27 25.31 -7.03
N THR A 216 -8.06 24.58 -6.27
CA THR A 216 -9.52 24.78 -6.19
C THR A 216 -9.95 25.73 -5.05
N GLN A 217 -9.02 26.17 -4.21
CA GLN A 217 -9.36 26.99 -3.06
C GLN A 217 -9.38 28.48 -3.38
N GLU A 218 -10.22 29.22 -2.65
CA GLU A 218 -10.23 30.69 -2.66
C GLU A 218 -9.35 31.22 -1.52
N TRP A 219 -8.56 32.23 -1.82
CA TRP A 219 -7.59 32.78 -0.91
C TRP A 219 -7.89 34.23 -0.53
N VAL A 220 -7.58 34.64 0.73
CA VAL A 220 -7.78 35.99 1.25
C VAL A 220 -6.46 36.50 1.88
N PRO A 221 -5.46 36.83 1.05
CA PRO A 221 -4.12 37.18 1.55
C PRO A 221 -4.11 38.36 2.54
N SER A 222 -5.04 39.31 2.42
CA SER A 222 -5.15 40.46 3.29
C SER A 222 -5.35 40.13 4.77
N ILE A 223 -5.86 38.95 5.10
CA ILE A 223 -6.00 38.44 6.48
C ILE A 223 -5.06 37.25 6.75
N GLY A 224 -4.09 37.00 5.86
CA GLY A 224 -3.08 35.97 6.02
C GLY A 224 -3.47 34.58 5.56
N LEU A 225 -4.64 34.40 4.91
CA LEU A 225 -5.02 33.18 4.23
C LEU A 225 -4.49 33.23 2.78
N SER A 226 -3.28 32.75 2.58
CA SER A 226 -2.61 32.76 1.27
C SER A 226 -2.18 31.36 0.84
N LYS A 227 -2.17 31.12 -0.49
CA LYS A 227 -1.78 29.83 -1.07
C LYS A 227 -0.36 29.43 -0.66
N GLU A 228 0.57 30.38 -0.69
CA GLU A 228 1.99 30.15 -0.43
C GLU A 228 2.23 29.54 0.96
N ARG A 229 1.42 29.89 1.95
CA ARG A 229 1.53 29.30 3.30
C ARG A 229 0.96 27.89 3.42
N TRP A 230 0.02 27.55 2.55
CA TRP A 230 -0.59 26.24 2.48
C TRP A 230 0.12 25.32 1.48
N ASP A 231 1.03 25.88 0.67
CA ASP A 231 1.70 25.11 -0.38
C ASP A 231 2.65 24.04 0.19
N ILE A 232 2.98 23.07 -0.65
CA ILE A 232 4.05 22.12 -0.40
C ILE A 232 5.35 22.84 -0.67
N HIS A 233 6.29 22.80 0.28
CA HIS A 233 7.58 23.46 0.13
C HIS A 233 8.72 22.49 -0.20
N ALA A 234 8.57 21.19 0.13
CA ALA A 234 9.47 20.14 -0.31
C ALA A 234 8.76 18.76 -0.33
N ILE A 235 9.22 17.91 -1.24
CA ILE A 235 8.85 16.49 -1.32
C ILE A 235 10.14 15.68 -1.33
N PHE A 236 10.26 14.70 -0.43
CA PHE A 236 11.41 13.81 -0.38
C PHE A 236 10.96 12.35 -0.54
N LEU A 237 11.52 11.67 -1.54
CA LEU A 237 11.23 10.29 -1.90
C LEU A 237 12.47 9.41 -1.79
N PRO A 238 12.33 8.09 -1.60
CA PRO A 238 13.48 7.17 -1.56
C PRO A 238 14.27 7.13 -2.88
N GLU A 239 13.61 7.44 -4.01
CA GLU A 239 14.22 7.45 -5.33
C GLU A 239 15.00 8.75 -5.64
N MET A 240 14.96 9.73 -4.74
CA MET A 240 15.61 11.03 -4.94
C MET A 240 16.91 11.15 -4.13
N LYS A 241 17.93 11.73 -4.76
CA LYS A 241 19.09 12.24 -4.05
C LYS A 241 18.73 13.55 -3.34
N ILE A 242 19.07 13.66 -2.07
CA ILE A 242 18.73 14.81 -1.24
C ILE A 242 20.00 15.57 -0.86
N ASP A 243 20.17 16.79 -1.40
CA ASP A 243 21.19 17.72 -0.94
C ASP A 243 20.63 18.56 0.21
N LEU A 244 20.91 18.13 1.44
CA LEU A 244 20.38 18.75 2.66
C LEU A 244 20.78 20.23 2.82
N ASP A 245 21.97 20.62 2.35
CA ASP A 245 22.45 22.00 2.50
C ASP A 245 21.81 22.93 1.46
N ALA A 246 21.68 22.46 0.22
CA ALA A 246 20.97 23.21 -0.82
C ALA A 246 19.48 23.37 -0.46
N GLU A 247 18.82 22.29 -0.01
CA GLU A 247 17.42 22.31 0.42
C GLU A 247 17.23 23.20 1.67
N ALA A 248 18.11 23.12 2.66
CA ALA A 248 18.04 23.99 3.84
C ALA A 248 18.11 25.47 3.46
N LYS A 249 18.99 25.83 2.51
CA LYS A 249 19.10 27.21 2.03
C LYS A 249 17.81 27.67 1.32
N ARG A 250 17.21 26.82 0.48
CA ARG A 250 15.95 27.09 -0.22
C ARG A 250 14.78 27.24 0.76
N LEU A 251 14.65 26.29 1.68
CA LEU A 251 13.59 26.27 2.70
C LEU A 251 13.74 27.41 3.72
N LYS A 252 14.98 27.86 4.00
CA LYS A 252 15.22 29.04 4.85
C LYS A 252 14.64 30.31 4.23
N ALA A 253 14.81 30.50 2.93
CA ALA A 253 14.22 31.64 2.23
C ALA A 253 12.69 31.63 2.31
N ILE A 254 12.07 30.45 2.14
CA ILE A 254 10.62 30.27 2.29
C ILE A 254 10.17 30.55 3.73
N MET A 255 10.89 30.03 4.72
CA MET A 255 10.61 30.28 6.14
C MET A 255 10.65 31.77 6.47
N ASP A 256 11.64 32.51 5.93
CA ASP A 256 11.79 33.94 6.16
C ASP A 256 10.67 34.76 5.52
N GLU A 257 10.16 34.32 4.39
CA GLU A 257 9.10 35.01 3.65
C GLU A 257 7.70 34.63 4.19
N GLN A 258 7.43 33.33 4.39
CA GLN A 258 6.10 32.83 4.69
C GLN A 258 5.84 32.59 6.20
N GLY A 259 6.91 32.39 6.99
CA GLY A 259 6.83 32.04 8.41
C GLY A 259 6.50 30.58 8.67
N ASN A 260 6.45 29.76 7.62
CA ASN A 260 6.29 28.31 7.75
C ASN A 260 6.93 27.54 6.59
N VAL A 261 7.23 26.26 6.82
CA VAL A 261 7.69 25.28 5.83
C VAL A 261 6.91 24.00 5.98
N ASN A 262 6.35 23.48 4.89
CA ASN A 262 5.60 22.24 4.82
C ASN A 262 6.34 21.22 3.97
N ILE A 263 6.72 20.08 4.54
CA ILE A 263 7.46 19.00 3.89
C ILE A 263 6.61 17.74 3.81
N PHE A 264 6.49 17.15 2.63
CA PHE A 264 5.94 15.83 2.43
C PHE A 264 7.09 14.84 2.29
N LEU A 265 7.16 13.88 3.21
CA LEU A 265 8.29 12.98 3.36
C LEU A 265 7.85 11.53 3.24
N SER A 266 8.39 10.79 2.27
CA SER A 266 8.27 9.33 2.28
C SER A 266 9.10 8.75 3.43
N GLU A 267 8.55 7.78 4.17
CA GLU A 267 9.26 7.14 5.29
C GLU A 267 10.56 6.43 4.88
N GLY A 268 10.73 6.17 3.57
CA GLY A 268 11.93 5.58 2.99
C GLY A 268 12.97 6.58 2.51
N ALA A 269 12.65 7.88 2.49
CA ALA A 269 13.59 8.90 2.05
C ALA A 269 14.77 9.06 3.02
N GLY A 270 15.98 9.21 2.50
CA GLY A 270 17.20 9.44 3.28
C GLY A 270 17.61 8.28 4.21
N VAL A 271 17.01 7.10 4.07
CA VAL A 271 17.31 5.94 4.93
C VAL A 271 18.79 5.53 4.86
N PRO A 272 19.47 5.48 3.70
CA PRO A 272 20.91 5.20 3.64
C PRO A 272 21.75 6.18 4.45
N GLU A 273 21.46 7.47 4.37
CA GLU A 273 22.14 8.56 5.08
C GLU A 273 21.93 8.44 6.60
N ILE A 274 20.70 8.13 7.02
CA ILE A 274 20.36 7.92 8.43
C ILE A 274 21.14 6.73 8.99
N ILE A 275 21.19 5.62 8.25
CA ILE A 275 21.95 4.43 8.64
C ILE A 275 23.43 4.77 8.79
N ALA A 276 24.02 5.45 7.80
CA ALA A 276 25.42 5.84 7.85
C ALA A 276 25.75 6.75 9.06
N GLU A 277 24.86 7.68 9.41
CA GLU A 277 25.01 8.53 10.59
C GLU A 277 24.96 7.73 11.90
N ILE A 278 24.01 6.79 12.03
CA ILE A 278 23.88 5.93 13.21
C ILE A 278 25.14 5.05 13.39
N GLU A 279 25.58 4.41 12.31
CA GLU A 279 26.76 3.53 12.34
C GLU A 279 28.04 4.31 12.62
N ALA A 280 28.21 5.50 12.05
CA ALA A 280 29.33 6.40 12.32
C ALA A 280 29.37 6.85 13.79
N ALA A 281 28.21 6.97 14.44
CA ALA A 281 28.09 7.26 15.87
C ALA A 281 28.27 6.02 16.77
N GLY A 282 28.56 4.84 16.20
CA GLY A 282 28.71 3.57 16.93
C GLY A 282 27.40 2.91 17.36
N GLY A 283 26.27 3.32 16.78
CA GLY A 283 24.96 2.73 17.00
C GLY A 283 24.71 1.51 16.12
N GLU A 284 23.71 0.70 16.51
CA GLU A 284 23.23 -0.45 15.71
C GLU A 284 21.85 -0.16 15.13
N VAL A 285 21.66 -0.53 13.86
CA VAL A 285 20.37 -0.40 13.18
C VAL A 285 19.55 -1.67 13.35
N GLN A 286 18.38 -1.55 13.97
CA GLN A 286 17.49 -2.70 14.15
C GLN A 286 16.84 -3.11 12.83
N ARG A 287 16.81 -4.44 12.60
CA ARG A 287 16.17 -5.03 11.41
C ARG A 287 15.05 -5.98 11.82
N ASP A 288 14.09 -6.14 10.94
CA ASP A 288 13.04 -7.13 11.09
C ASP A 288 13.56 -8.55 10.74
N PRO A 289 12.77 -9.61 10.96
CA PRO A 289 13.18 -10.98 10.60
C PRO A 289 13.46 -11.19 9.11
N PHE A 290 13.12 -10.24 8.26
CA PHE A 290 13.34 -10.25 6.81
C PHE A 290 14.60 -9.44 6.41
N GLY A 291 15.28 -8.84 7.36
CA GLY A 291 16.48 -8.01 7.13
C GLY A 291 16.19 -6.55 6.83
N HIS A 292 14.92 -6.13 6.74
CA HIS A 292 14.58 -4.74 6.51
C HIS A 292 14.80 -3.90 7.77
N VAL A 293 15.28 -2.67 7.57
CA VAL A 293 15.43 -1.70 8.66
C VAL A 293 14.07 -1.41 9.30
N LYS A 294 14.02 -1.45 10.62
CA LYS A 294 12.82 -1.02 11.35
C LYS A 294 12.74 0.51 11.36
N LEU A 295 11.96 1.09 10.44
CA LEU A 295 11.87 2.54 10.26
C LEU A 295 11.44 3.29 11.53
N ASP A 296 10.61 2.68 12.36
CA ASP A 296 10.21 3.27 13.66
C ASP A 296 11.41 3.49 14.59
N THR A 297 12.49 2.71 14.44
CA THR A 297 13.70 2.85 15.28
C THR A 297 14.65 3.93 14.79
N ILE A 298 14.67 4.21 13.49
CA ILE A 298 15.50 5.25 12.89
C ILE A 298 14.75 6.57 12.69
N ASN A 299 13.40 6.54 12.69
CA ASN A 299 12.47 7.66 12.72
C ASN A 299 12.81 8.77 11.70
N PRO A 300 12.62 8.51 10.38
CA PRO A 300 13.05 9.44 9.32
C PRO A 300 12.50 10.86 9.49
N GLY A 301 11.21 11.02 9.82
CA GLY A 301 10.62 12.33 10.03
C GLY A 301 11.31 13.16 11.12
N GLN A 302 11.71 12.53 12.22
CA GLN A 302 12.45 13.21 13.28
C GLN A 302 13.89 13.51 12.87
N TRP A 303 14.51 12.65 12.07
CA TRP A 303 15.83 12.91 11.54
C TRP A 303 15.82 14.13 10.61
N PHE A 304 14.88 14.21 9.65
CA PHE A 304 14.73 15.37 8.79
C PHE A 304 14.41 16.64 9.59
N ALA A 305 13.56 16.52 10.61
CA ALA A 305 13.28 17.63 11.52
C ALA A 305 14.54 18.18 12.18
N LYS A 306 15.43 17.31 12.67
CA LYS A 306 16.73 17.70 13.24
C LYS A 306 17.64 18.33 12.21
N GLN A 307 17.67 17.80 10.96
CA GLN A 307 18.51 18.35 9.89
C GLN A 307 18.11 19.76 9.48
N PHE A 308 16.82 20.08 9.47
CA PHE A 308 16.33 21.36 8.95
C PHE A 308 16.03 22.39 10.03
N ALA A 309 15.55 22.02 11.22
CA ALA A 309 15.01 22.96 12.20
C ALA A 309 15.96 24.13 12.51
N GLU A 310 17.22 23.84 12.84
CA GLU A 310 18.22 24.87 13.14
C GLU A 310 18.61 25.66 11.89
N LYS A 311 18.83 24.98 10.76
CA LYS A 311 19.29 25.62 9.51
C LYS A 311 18.28 26.62 8.92
N ILE A 312 16.96 26.40 9.19
CA ILE A 312 15.90 27.30 8.69
C ILE A 312 15.36 28.21 9.79
N ASP A 313 15.95 28.21 10.99
CA ASP A 313 15.49 28.95 12.17
C ASP A 313 14.02 28.66 12.52
N ALA A 314 13.63 27.41 12.53
CA ALA A 314 12.28 27.01 12.95
C ALA A 314 12.14 27.13 14.47
N GLU A 315 11.11 27.86 14.93
CA GLU A 315 10.80 27.97 16.37
C GLU A 315 9.99 26.80 16.88
N LYS A 316 9.19 26.19 16.00
CA LYS A 316 8.37 25.02 16.30
C LYS A 316 8.45 24.00 15.18
N VAL A 317 8.57 22.74 15.57
CA VAL A 317 8.57 21.59 14.65
C VAL A 317 7.41 20.67 14.99
N MET A 318 6.71 20.22 13.96
CA MET A 318 5.66 19.21 14.05
C MET A 318 5.92 18.12 13.02
N VAL A 319 6.06 16.87 13.48
CA VAL A 319 6.13 15.69 12.64
C VAL A 319 4.88 14.88 12.83
N GLN A 320 4.14 14.62 11.75
CA GLN A 320 2.89 13.87 11.75
C GLN A 320 2.98 12.70 10.75
N LYS A 321 2.33 11.59 11.09
CA LYS A 321 2.35 10.36 10.28
C LYS A 321 0.93 9.95 9.92
N SER A 322 0.62 9.84 8.64
CA SER A 322 -0.71 9.44 8.15
C SER A 322 -0.90 7.94 7.94
N GLY A 323 0.13 7.11 8.19
CA GLY A 323 0.17 5.73 7.76
C GLY A 323 -1.07 4.89 8.11
N TYR A 324 -1.52 4.88 9.37
CA TYR A 324 -2.73 4.16 9.78
C TYR A 324 -4.01 4.77 9.20
N PHE A 325 -4.06 6.09 9.10
CA PHE A 325 -5.18 6.82 8.51
C PHE A 325 -5.35 6.43 7.04
N SER A 326 -4.28 6.56 6.24
CA SER A 326 -4.31 6.32 4.79
C SER A 326 -4.66 4.90 4.40
N ARG A 327 -4.22 3.87 5.19
CA ARG A 327 -4.41 2.46 4.81
C ARG A 327 -5.68 1.81 5.35
N SER A 328 -6.42 2.48 6.24
CA SER A 328 -7.57 1.88 6.95
C SER A 328 -8.91 2.49 6.57
N SER A 329 -8.94 3.47 5.67
CA SER A 329 -10.17 4.09 5.19
C SER A 329 -10.97 3.15 4.28
N ARG A 330 -12.22 3.51 4.01
CA ARG A 330 -13.04 2.85 2.98
C ARG A 330 -12.53 3.24 1.59
N ALA A 331 -12.72 2.38 0.59
CA ALA A 331 -12.38 2.67 -0.78
C ALA A 331 -13.14 3.90 -1.32
N ASN A 332 -12.44 4.80 -2.00
CA ASN A 332 -13.03 5.93 -2.69
C ASN A 332 -13.70 5.50 -4.02
N ALA A 333 -14.30 6.45 -4.73
CA ALA A 333 -15.02 6.16 -5.96
C ALA A 333 -14.14 5.59 -7.09
N ASP A 334 -12.87 6.00 -7.15
CA ASP A 334 -11.91 5.51 -8.15
C ASP A 334 -11.52 4.06 -7.88
N ASP A 335 -11.15 3.75 -6.63
CA ASP A 335 -10.86 2.38 -6.23
C ASP A 335 -12.09 1.48 -6.30
N LEU A 336 -13.30 1.95 -5.98
CA LEU A 336 -14.51 1.15 -6.13
C LEU A 336 -14.76 0.75 -7.58
N ARG A 337 -14.50 1.64 -8.57
CA ARG A 337 -14.60 1.29 -9.98
C ARG A 337 -13.53 0.27 -10.40
N LEU A 338 -12.31 0.45 -9.94
CA LEU A 338 -11.21 -0.48 -10.19
C LEU A 338 -11.48 -1.85 -9.57
N ILE A 339 -11.92 -1.89 -8.31
CA ILE A 339 -12.29 -3.11 -7.59
C ILE A 339 -13.38 -3.86 -8.38
N LYS A 340 -14.45 -3.16 -8.78
CA LYS A 340 -15.52 -3.80 -9.55
C LYS A 340 -15.00 -4.43 -10.84
N SER A 341 -14.22 -3.71 -11.64
CA SER A 341 -13.69 -4.24 -12.89
C SER A 341 -12.77 -5.44 -12.68
N MET A 342 -11.92 -5.39 -11.64
CA MET A 342 -11.00 -6.49 -11.34
C MET A 342 -11.72 -7.70 -10.73
N THR A 343 -12.69 -7.51 -9.85
CA THR A 343 -13.46 -8.62 -9.26
C THR A 343 -14.37 -9.28 -10.26
N ASP A 344 -14.98 -8.52 -11.18
CA ASP A 344 -15.78 -9.07 -12.28
C ASP A 344 -14.92 -10.01 -13.13
N LEU A 345 -13.75 -9.55 -13.58
CA LEU A 345 -12.84 -10.37 -14.38
C LEU A 345 -12.26 -11.55 -13.58
N ALA A 346 -11.96 -11.36 -12.28
CA ALA A 346 -11.43 -12.43 -11.43
C ALA A 346 -12.39 -13.63 -11.37
N VAL A 347 -13.68 -13.36 -11.19
CA VAL A 347 -14.70 -14.42 -11.15
C VAL A 347 -14.88 -15.07 -12.54
N GLU A 348 -14.84 -14.29 -13.62
CA GLU A 348 -14.88 -14.84 -14.98
C GLU A 348 -13.68 -15.76 -15.28
N CYS A 349 -12.47 -15.37 -14.87
CA CYS A 349 -11.28 -16.21 -14.98
C CYS A 349 -11.41 -17.49 -14.14
N ALA A 350 -11.96 -17.39 -12.93
CA ALA A 350 -12.21 -18.54 -12.07
C ALA A 350 -13.11 -19.59 -12.73
N PHE A 351 -14.23 -19.18 -13.37
CA PHE A 351 -15.11 -20.12 -14.09
C PHE A 351 -14.46 -20.71 -15.36
N LYS A 352 -13.47 -20.00 -15.96
CA LYS A 352 -12.71 -20.51 -17.11
C LYS A 352 -11.53 -21.40 -16.70
N GLY A 353 -11.18 -21.47 -15.42
CA GLY A 353 -9.98 -22.14 -14.92
C GLY A 353 -8.68 -21.39 -15.30
N GLU A 354 -8.76 -20.07 -15.48
CA GLU A 354 -7.63 -19.21 -15.84
C GLU A 354 -7.00 -18.64 -14.57
N SER A 355 -5.80 -19.13 -14.21
CA SER A 355 -5.03 -18.63 -13.07
C SER A 355 -4.19 -17.40 -13.43
N GLY A 356 -4.01 -16.48 -12.47
CA GLY A 356 -3.17 -15.30 -12.62
C GLY A 356 -3.56 -14.19 -11.65
N VAL A 357 -2.87 -13.06 -11.71
CA VAL A 357 -3.20 -11.84 -10.96
C VAL A 357 -3.94 -10.89 -11.89
N ILE A 358 -5.12 -10.44 -11.50
CA ILE A 358 -5.91 -9.51 -12.30
C ILE A 358 -5.31 -8.12 -12.21
N GLY A 359 -5.05 -7.50 -13.36
CA GLY A 359 -4.48 -6.16 -13.40
C GLY A 359 -4.45 -5.57 -14.80
N HIS A 360 -4.29 -4.25 -14.83
CA HIS A 360 -3.93 -3.52 -16.03
C HIS A 360 -2.45 -3.74 -16.31
N ASP A 361 -2.14 -4.48 -17.39
CA ASP A 361 -0.80 -4.92 -17.76
C ASP A 361 -0.05 -3.80 -18.50
N GLU A 362 0.94 -3.19 -17.87
CA GLU A 362 1.76 -2.12 -18.46
C GLU A 362 2.51 -2.56 -19.72
N GLU A 363 2.82 -3.85 -19.83
CA GLU A 363 3.51 -4.41 -21.00
C GLU A 363 2.54 -4.82 -22.13
N ASP A 364 1.22 -4.75 -21.89
CA ASP A 364 0.16 -5.03 -22.87
C ASP A 364 -0.82 -3.84 -23.01
N ASN A 365 -0.28 -2.63 -23.18
CA ASN A 365 -1.05 -1.39 -23.36
C ASN A 365 -2.13 -1.15 -22.27
N ASP A 366 -1.80 -1.39 -21.03
CA ASP A 366 -2.68 -1.26 -19.88
C ASP A 366 -3.99 -2.08 -20.00
N ARG A 367 -3.97 -3.20 -20.75
CA ARG A 367 -5.14 -4.06 -20.89
C ARG A 367 -5.42 -4.80 -19.59
N LEU A 368 -6.66 -4.73 -19.12
CA LEU A 368 -7.13 -5.51 -17.97
C LEU A 368 -7.21 -6.99 -18.31
N LYS A 369 -6.48 -7.84 -17.60
CA LYS A 369 -6.41 -9.30 -17.83
C LYS A 369 -5.88 -10.04 -16.59
N ALA A 370 -5.94 -11.38 -16.66
CA ALA A 370 -5.15 -12.23 -15.76
C ALA A 370 -3.70 -12.25 -16.22
N ILE A 371 -2.79 -11.77 -15.39
CA ILE A 371 -1.36 -11.73 -15.63
C ILE A 371 -0.73 -12.98 -15.01
N ALA A 372 0.06 -13.71 -15.77
CA ALA A 372 0.69 -14.94 -15.29
C ALA A 372 1.63 -14.67 -14.10
N PHE A 373 1.56 -15.50 -13.06
CA PHE A 373 2.32 -15.33 -11.81
C PHE A 373 3.83 -15.13 -11.98
N PRO A 374 4.53 -15.80 -12.91
CA PRO A 374 5.98 -15.57 -13.10
C PRO A 374 6.35 -14.14 -13.52
N ARG A 375 5.38 -13.33 -13.95
CA ARG A 375 5.58 -11.92 -14.30
C ARG A 375 5.31 -10.97 -13.11
N ILE A 376 4.75 -11.50 -12.01
CA ILE A 376 4.40 -10.69 -10.85
C ILE A 376 5.62 -10.58 -9.94
N ALA A 377 6.02 -9.35 -9.64
CA ALA A 377 7.08 -9.04 -8.69
C ALA A 377 6.73 -7.77 -7.91
N GLY A 378 7.25 -7.64 -6.70
CA GLY A 378 7.18 -6.40 -5.94
C GLY A 378 8.37 -5.48 -6.20
N GLY A 379 8.33 -4.30 -5.58
CA GLY A 379 9.47 -3.39 -5.56
C GLY A 379 9.64 -2.55 -6.83
N LYS A 380 8.57 -2.28 -7.59
CA LYS A 380 8.60 -1.28 -8.66
C LYS A 380 8.88 0.10 -8.06
N PRO A 381 10.02 0.75 -8.39
CA PRO A 381 10.29 2.09 -7.90
C PRO A 381 9.32 3.09 -8.55
N PHE A 382 9.10 4.22 -7.87
CA PHE A 382 8.37 5.32 -8.47
C PHE A 382 9.24 6.01 -9.55
N ASP A 383 8.65 6.25 -10.71
CA ASP A 383 9.31 6.97 -11.80
C ASP A 383 9.32 8.48 -11.51
N ILE A 384 10.41 8.97 -10.94
CA ILE A 384 10.60 10.41 -10.66
C ILE A 384 10.74 11.27 -11.92
N SER A 385 10.86 10.67 -13.11
CA SER A 385 10.84 11.36 -14.40
C SER A 385 9.43 11.54 -14.97
N ALA A 386 8.39 11.02 -14.29
CA ALA A 386 7.01 11.17 -14.72
C ALA A 386 6.65 12.65 -14.94
N PRO A 387 6.08 13.03 -16.12
CA PRO A 387 5.86 14.43 -16.48
C PRO A 387 5.06 15.20 -15.43
N TRP A 388 4.00 14.62 -14.88
CA TRP A 388 3.16 15.24 -13.85
C TRP A 388 3.94 15.53 -12.55
N PHE A 389 4.88 14.65 -12.19
CA PHE A 389 5.70 14.85 -11.00
C PHE A 389 6.71 15.95 -11.19
N LEU A 390 7.42 15.97 -12.34
CA LEU A 390 8.36 17.03 -12.68
C LEU A 390 7.69 18.40 -12.78
N GLU A 391 6.47 18.49 -13.33
CA GLU A 391 5.67 19.71 -13.36
C GLU A 391 5.37 20.22 -11.95
N MET A 392 4.87 19.37 -11.08
CA MET A 392 4.60 19.72 -9.67
C MET A 392 5.89 20.17 -8.94
N MET A 393 7.00 19.45 -9.12
CA MET A 393 8.27 19.79 -8.50
C MET A 393 8.81 21.15 -9.00
N ALA A 394 8.62 21.46 -10.28
CA ALA A 394 8.97 22.77 -10.84
C ALA A 394 8.09 23.89 -10.26
N GLU A 395 6.79 23.66 -10.06
CA GLU A 395 5.87 24.63 -9.45
C GLU A 395 6.26 24.97 -8.01
N ILE A 396 6.75 23.99 -7.22
CA ILE A 396 7.22 24.23 -5.84
C ILE A 396 8.70 24.66 -5.76
N GLY A 397 9.36 24.79 -6.91
CA GLY A 397 10.76 25.27 -7.01
C GLY A 397 11.80 24.31 -6.45
N GLN A 398 11.54 23.01 -6.47
CA GLN A 398 12.46 21.96 -6.00
C GLN A 398 13.05 21.18 -7.18
N SER A 399 14.37 21.00 -7.19
CA SER A 399 15.06 20.18 -8.18
C SER A 399 14.87 18.69 -7.91
N VAL A 400 14.80 17.90 -8.98
CA VAL A 400 14.72 16.44 -8.91
C VAL A 400 16.01 15.84 -9.46
N GLU A 401 16.74 15.11 -8.62
CA GLU A 401 17.91 14.32 -9.01
C GLU A 401 17.66 12.86 -8.58
N PRO A 402 17.97 11.87 -9.42
CA PRO A 402 17.82 10.46 -9.04
C PRO A 402 18.81 10.11 -7.92
N ALA A 403 18.40 9.24 -7.02
CA ALA A 403 19.31 8.59 -6.08
C ALA A 403 20.37 7.82 -6.89
N GLY A 404 21.62 7.85 -6.45
CA GLY A 404 22.69 7.05 -7.08
C GLY A 404 22.38 5.55 -6.90
N GLU A 405 22.82 4.74 -7.88
CA GLU A 405 22.77 3.29 -7.81
C GLU A 405 23.62 2.72 -6.65
#